data_e2972a00f5901ef7f0d1880b94008cb9
#
_entry.id   e2972a00f5901ef7f0d1880b94008cb9
#
_cell.length_a   1.000
_cell.length_b   1.000
_cell.length_c   1.000
_cell.angle_alpha   90.00
_cell.angle_beta   90.00
_cell.angle_gamma   90.00
#
_symmetry.space_group_name_H-M   'P 1'
#
loop_
_entity.id
_entity.type
_entity.pdbx_description
1 polymer ?
#
loop_
_entity_poly.entity_id
_entity_poly.type
_entity_poly.pdbx_seq_one_letter_code
_entity_poly.pdbx_strand_id
1 'polypeptide(L)'
;MRGVPGSGKSTKAKKLAGDNGVIYSTDDFFMKNGEYVYDVKFIGENHEKNIKRTVEAMQKSLPLIVVDNTNVKLWEMKKYVEAADKYQYDVKIEEPETDWAWNHKKCGKMNTHGVPEDKIKIMI
;
A
#
# COMPACT_ATOMS: atom_id res chain seq x y z
N MET A 1 1.88 2.29 5.06
CA MET A 1 2.98 2.70 4.15
C MET A 1 2.54 3.84 3.25
N ARG A 2 3.39 4.77 3.01
CA ARG A 2 3.17 5.88 2.10
C ARG A 2 4.37 6.00 1.15
N GLY A 3 4.15 5.97 -0.14
CA GLY A 3 5.21 6.08 -1.13
C GLY A 3 4.74 5.74 -2.54
N VAL A 4 5.44 6.26 -3.53
CA VAL A 4 5.13 6.03 -4.94
C VAL A 4 5.61 4.65 -5.41
N PRO A 5 5.10 4.12 -6.54
CA PRO A 5 5.59 2.87 -7.10
C PRO A 5 7.12 2.90 -7.33
N GLY A 6 7.80 1.84 -7.00
CA GLY A 6 9.25 1.73 -7.15
C GLY A 6 10.10 2.44 -6.09
N SER A 7 9.49 3.03 -5.06
CA SER A 7 10.20 3.75 -4.00
C SER A 7 10.87 2.88 -2.94
N GLY A 8 10.60 1.57 -2.95
CA GLY A 8 11.09 0.63 -1.92
C GLY A 8 10.08 0.40 -0.80
N LYS A 9 8.87 0.82 -0.98
CA LYS A 9 7.77 0.74 -0.01
C LYS A 9 7.48 -0.71 0.42
N SER A 10 7.37 -1.65 -0.52
CA SER A 10 7.09 -3.06 -0.22
C SER A 10 8.22 -3.73 0.56
N THR A 11 9.46 -3.38 0.27
CA THR A 11 10.62 -3.87 1.01
C THR A 11 10.55 -3.43 2.46
N LYS A 12 10.23 -2.16 2.72
CA LYS A 12 10.08 -1.65 4.07
C LYS A 12 8.88 -2.26 4.78
N ALA A 13 7.76 -2.48 4.06
CA ALA A 13 6.58 -3.13 4.62
C ALA A 13 6.91 -4.53 5.14
N LYS A 14 7.66 -5.33 4.39
CA LYS A 14 8.11 -6.66 4.82
C LYS A 14 8.99 -6.59 6.07
N LYS A 15 9.88 -5.61 6.14
CA LYS A 15 10.75 -5.39 7.31
C LYS A 15 9.93 -5.02 8.54
N LEU A 16 8.94 -4.15 8.41
CA LEU A 16 8.06 -3.73 9.51
C LEU A 16 7.16 -4.86 10.00
N ALA A 17 6.60 -5.64 9.09
CA ALA A 17 5.70 -6.74 9.43
C ALA A 17 6.42 -7.87 10.18
N GLY A 18 7.66 -8.18 9.79
CA GLY A 18 8.41 -9.27 10.37
C GLY A 18 7.66 -10.59 10.29
N ASP A 19 7.76 -11.42 11.33
CA ASP A 19 7.09 -12.72 11.39
C ASP A 19 5.66 -12.63 11.94
N ASN A 20 5.31 -11.55 12.63
CA ASN A 20 4.04 -11.42 13.36
C ASN A 20 3.03 -10.49 12.70
N GLY A 21 3.45 -9.71 11.70
CA GLY A 21 2.60 -8.77 11.01
C GLY A 21 1.98 -9.33 9.74
N VAL A 22 0.90 -8.71 9.29
CA VAL A 22 0.30 -8.98 7.97
C VAL A 22 0.45 -7.76 7.09
N ILE A 23 0.61 -7.98 5.79
CA ILE A 23 0.74 -6.91 4.80
C ILE A 23 -0.44 -7.01 3.85
N TYR A 24 -1.21 -5.93 3.75
CA TYR A 24 -2.36 -5.84 2.86
C TYR A 24 -2.17 -4.74 1.84
N SER A 25 -2.12 -5.12 0.57
CA SER A 25 -2.02 -4.20 -0.56
C SER A 25 -3.19 -4.36 -1.50
N THR A 26 -3.75 -3.26 -1.97
CA THR A 26 -4.80 -3.28 -3.00
C THR A 26 -4.32 -4.00 -4.27
N ASP A 27 -3.05 -3.95 -4.58
CA ASP A 27 -2.45 -4.62 -5.73
C ASP A 27 -2.61 -6.15 -5.70
N ASP A 28 -2.77 -6.75 -4.52
CA ASP A 28 -2.99 -8.19 -4.39
C ASP A 28 -4.24 -8.64 -5.16
N PHE A 29 -5.24 -7.78 -5.29
CA PHE A 29 -6.48 -8.08 -5.99
C PHE A 29 -6.38 -7.93 -7.51
N PHE A 30 -5.25 -7.42 -8.01
CA PHE A 30 -4.93 -7.39 -9.44
C PHE A 30 -4.10 -8.59 -9.87
N MET A 31 -3.75 -9.50 -8.96
CA MET A 31 -3.01 -10.72 -9.29
C MET A 31 -3.99 -11.77 -9.86
N LYS A 32 -3.67 -12.31 -11.05
CA LYS A 32 -4.44 -13.36 -11.70
C LYS A 32 -3.46 -14.45 -12.18
N ASN A 33 -3.66 -15.69 -11.74
CA ASN A 33 -2.83 -16.83 -12.14
C ASN A 33 -1.32 -16.58 -11.95
N GLY A 34 -0.95 -15.86 -10.87
CA GLY A 34 0.44 -15.52 -10.59
C GLY A 34 0.96 -14.30 -11.34
N GLU A 35 0.14 -13.65 -12.16
CA GLU A 35 0.53 -12.46 -12.92
C GLU A 35 -0.21 -11.22 -12.42
N TYR A 36 0.50 -10.08 -12.43
CA TYR A 36 -0.09 -8.78 -12.11
C TYR A 36 -0.81 -8.23 -13.34
N VAL A 37 -2.13 -8.10 -13.23
CA VAL A 37 -2.99 -7.58 -14.31
C VAL A 37 -3.76 -6.37 -13.81
N TYR A 38 -3.23 -5.17 -14.03
CA TYR A 38 -3.87 -3.92 -13.66
C TYR A 38 -5.02 -3.60 -14.60
N ASP A 39 -6.20 -3.32 -14.03
CA ASP A 39 -7.36 -2.84 -14.78
C ASP A 39 -8.03 -1.71 -13.99
N VAL A 40 -8.05 -0.52 -14.56
CA VAL A 40 -8.61 0.68 -13.92
C VAL A 40 -10.09 0.52 -13.52
N LYS A 41 -10.83 -0.36 -14.21
CA LYS A 41 -12.24 -0.64 -13.90
C LYS A 41 -12.42 -1.23 -12.50
N PHE A 42 -11.42 -1.96 -12.00
CA PHE A 42 -11.49 -2.66 -10.72
C PHE A 42 -10.79 -1.93 -9.58
N ILE A 43 -10.21 -0.75 -9.83
CA ILE A 43 -9.41 -0.06 -8.80
C ILE A 43 -10.24 0.28 -7.55
N GLY A 44 -11.44 0.83 -7.74
CA GLY A 44 -12.34 1.17 -6.64
C GLY A 44 -12.82 -0.06 -5.87
N GLU A 45 -13.21 -1.11 -6.60
CA GLU A 45 -13.63 -2.38 -6.01
C GLU A 45 -12.50 -3.03 -5.21
N ASN A 46 -11.28 -3.03 -5.75
CA ASN A 46 -10.14 -3.63 -5.10
C ASN A 46 -9.71 -2.85 -3.86
N HIS A 47 -9.82 -1.52 -3.86
CA HIS A 47 -9.63 -0.70 -2.66
C HIS A 47 -10.64 -1.07 -1.57
N GLU A 48 -11.92 -1.22 -1.92
CA GLU A 48 -12.95 -1.62 -0.96
C GLU A 48 -12.69 -3.02 -0.39
N LYS A 49 -12.25 -3.96 -1.22
CA LYS A 49 -11.87 -5.31 -0.76
C LYS A 49 -10.70 -5.26 0.22
N ASN A 50 -9.71 -4.41 -0.06
CA ASN A 50 -8.55 -4.28 0.82
C ASN A 50 -8.94 -3.65 2.17
N ILE A 51 -9.79 -2.63 2.17
CA ILE A 51 -10.33 -2.02 3.38
C ILE A 51 -11.10 -3.07 4.19
N LYS A 52 -11.95 -3.83 3.55
CA LYS A 52 -12.76 -4.87 4.20
C LYS A 52 -11.89 -5.91 4.91
N ARG A 53 -10.88 -6.45 4.24
CA ARG A 53 -10.00 -7.44 4.87
C ARG A 53 -9.15 -6.84 5.99
N THR A 54 -8.76 -5.57 5.87
CA THR A 54 -8.04 -4.85 6.93
C THR A 54 -8.92 -4.70 8.17
N VAL A 55 -10.19 -4.32 7.99
CA VAL A 55 -11.16 -4.23 9.08
C VAL A 55 -11.38 -5.61 9.72
N GLU A 56 -11.52 -6.66 8.93
CA GLU A 56 -11.65 -8.03 9.44
C GLU A 56 -10.44 -8.44 10.30
N ALA A 57 -9.23 -8.07 9.89
CA ALA A 57 -8.02 -8.30 10.67
C ALA A 57 -8.02 -7.53 11.99
N MET A 58 -8.51 -6.29 11.99
CA MET A 58 -8.68 -5.49 13.21
C MET A 58 -9.70 -6.13 14.16
N GLN A 59 -10.80 -6.64 13.63
CA GLN A 59 -11.83 -7.34 14.42
C GLN A 59 -11.26 -8.60 15.07
N LYS A 60 -10.28 -9.25 14.45
CA LYS A 60 -9.58 -10.41 14.99
C LYS A 60 -8.43 -10.03 15.92
N SER A 61 -8.21 -8.75 16.15
CA SER A 61 -7.16 -8.21 17.03
C SER A 61 -5.75 -8.66 16.61
N LEU A 62 -5.46 -8.71 15.32
CA LEU A 62 -4.10 -9.01 14.84
C LEU A 62 -3.12 -7.95 15.37
N PRO A 63 -1.93 -8.35 15.85
CA PRO A 63 -1.02 -7.45 16.57
C PRO A 63 -0.42 -6.36 15.70
N LEU A 64 -0.23 -6.61 14.39
CA LEU A 64 0.38 -5.66 13.48
C LEU A 64 -0.20 -5.82 12.08
N ILE A 65 -0.73 -4.73 11.54
CA ILE A 65 -1.29 -4.68 10.20
C ILE A 65 -0.57 -3.59 9.41
N VAL A 66 0.04 -3.95 8.29
CA VAL A 66 0.71 -3.01 7.39
C VAL A 66 -0.15 -2.85 6.15
N VAL A 67 -0.61 -1.64 5.88
CA VAL A 67 -1.31 -1.30 4.63
C VAL A 67 -0.28 -0.76 3.64
N ASP A 68 -0.01 -1.54 2.61
CA ASP A 68 1.02 -1.25 1.61
C ASP A 68 0.39 -0.73 0.31
N ASN A 69 -0.08 0.52 0.35
CA ASN A 69 -0.59 1.26 -0.80
C ASN A 69 0.25 2.53 -1.00
N THR A 70 0.04 3.25 -2.09
CA THR A 70 0.77 4.51 -2.33
C THR A 70 0.46 5.57 -1.28
N ASN A 71 -0.79 5.74 -0.93
CA ASN A 71 -1.26 6.65 0.13
C ASN A 71 -0.66 8.07 0.07
N VAL A 72 -0.35 8.56 -1.12
CA VAL A 72 0.31 9.86 -1.30
C VAL A 72 -0.58 11.03 -0.93
N LYS A 73 -1.90 10.86 -0.97
CA LYS A 73 -2.87 11.87 -0.57
C LYS A 73 -3.65 11.41 0.66
N LEU A 74 -4.02 12.36 1.52
CA LEU A 74 -4.71 12.04 2.77
C LEU A 74 -6.02 11.28 2.57
N TRP A 75 -6.78 11.59 1.52
CA TRP A 75 -8.05 10.90 1.28
C TRP A 75 -7.87 9.41 0.97
N GLU A 76 -6.70 9.01 0.45
CA GLU A 76 -6.41 7.61 0.16
C GLU A 76 -6.29 6.76 1.43
N MET A 77 -5.86 7.36 2.55
CA MET A 77 -5.72 6.65 3.84
C MET A 77 -6.90 6.83 4.77
N LYS A 78 -7.82 7.73 4.47
CA LYS A 78 -8.90 8.13 5.38
C LYS A 78 -9.68 6.96 5.98
N LYS A 79 -10.13 6.03 5.16
CA LYS A 79 -10.93 4.89 5.63
C LYS A 79 -10.15 3.94 6.52
N TYR A 80 -8.85 3.78 6.27
CA TYR A 80 -7.97 2.96 7.12
C TYR A 80 -7.76 3.61 8.47
N VAL A 81 -7.54 4.92 8.51
CA VAL A 81 -7.36 5.67 9.75
C VAL A 81 -8.64 5.68 10.58
N GLU A 82 -9.79 5.86 9.95
CA GLU A 82 -11.10 5.79 10.63
C GLU A 82 -11.34 4.41 11.24
N ALA A 83 -11.01 3.33 10.52
CA ALA A 83 -11.13 1.97 11.03
C ALA A 83 -10.17 1.73 12.20
N ALA A 84 -8.94 2.21 12.09
CA ALA A 84 -7.96 2.09 13.17
C ALA A 84 -8.44 2.77 14.45
N ASP A 85 -9.02 3.96 14.34
CA ASP A 85 -9.60 4.67 15.48
C ASP A 85 -10.76 3.89 16.10
N LYS A 86 -11.65 3.36 15.27
CA LYS A 86 -12.80 2.57 15.73
C LYS A 86 -12.40 1.33 16.51
N TYR A 87 -11.34 0.64 16.07
CA TYR A 87 -10.88 -0.60 16.68
C TYR A 87 -9.67 -0.42 17.60
N GLN A 88 -9.35 0.82 17.96
CA GLN A 88 -8.31 1.19 18.93
C GLN A 88 -6.89 0.76 18.50
N TYR A 89 -6.58 0.88 17.24
CA TYR A 89 -5.22 0.71 16.72
C TYR A 89 -4.50 2.05 16.67
N ASP A 90 -3.23 2.03 17.06
CA ASP A 90 -2.35 3.18 16.84
C ASP A 90 -1.90 3.20 15.38
N VAL A 91 -1.97 4.39 14.76
CA VAL A 91 -1.59 4.58 13.37
C VAL A 91 -0.20 5.20 13.29
N LYS A 92 0.67 4.56 12.50
CA LYS A 92 1.98 5.11 12.18
C LYS A 92 2.13 5.17 10.66
N ILE A 93 2.46 6.33 10.14
CA ILE A 93 2.70 6.53 8.71
C ILE A 93 4.19 6.36 8.46
N GLU A 94 4.54 5.37 7.65
CA GLU A 94 5.92 5.05 7.31
C GLU A 94 6.18 5.28 5.83
N GLU A 95 7.37 5.78 5.51
CA GLU A 95 7.85 6.01 4.16
C GLU A 95 9.09 5.15 3.88
N PRO A 96 9.36 4.80 2.60
CA PRO A 96 10.58 4.04 2.28
C PRO A 96 11.83 4.84 2.61
N GLU A 97 12.90 4.13 2.97
CA GLU A 97 14.18 4.72 3.38
C GLU A 97 15.20 4.80 2.23
N THR A 98 14.78 4.50 1.00
CA THR A 98 15.69 4.56 -0.16
C THR A 98 16.01 5.99 -0.55
N ASP A 99 17.19 6.21 -1.10
CA ASP A 99 17.63 7.53 -1.58
C ASP A 99 16.77 8.04 -2.74
N TRP A 100 16.12 7.13 -3.47
CA TRP A 100 15.33 7.45 -4.66
C TRP A 100 13.81 7.47 -4.42
N ALA A 101 13.36 7.36 -3.17
CA ALA A 101 11.93 7.21 -2.85
C ALA A 101 11.02 8.24 -3.52
N TRP A 102 11.51 9.47 -3.68
CA TRP A 102 10.77 10.56 -4.30
C TRP A 102 11.37 11.03 -5.63
N ASN A 103 12.23 10.21 -6.25
CA ASN A 103 12.80 10.46 -7.57
C ASN A 103 11.99 9.69 -8.63
N HIS A 104 11.17 10.40 -9.40
CA HIS A 104 10.26 9.77 -10.36
C HIS A 104 10.96 8.93 -11.45
N LYS A 105 12.15 9.33 -11.89
CA LYS A 105 12.92 8.57 -12.89
C LYS A 105 13.38 7.23 -12.36
N LYS A 106 13.98 7.22 -11.17
CA LYS A 106 14.47 6.00 -10.55
C LYS A 106 13.33 5.10 -10.09
N CYS A 107 12.27 5.66 -9.53
CA CYS A 107 11.07 4.92 -9.20
C CYS A 107 10.45 4.26 -10.43
N GLY A 108 10.42 4.95 -11.58
CA GLY A 108 9.97 4.39 -12.83
C GLY A 108 10.74 3.15 -13.27
N LYS A 109 12.06 3.16 -13.05
CA LYS A 109 12.93 2.00 -13.35
C LYS A 109 12.74 0.85 -12.35
N MET A 110 12.49 1.17 -11.08
CA MET A 110 12.46 0.18 -9.99
C MET A 110 11.08 -0.43 -9.76
N ASN A 111 10.00 0.17 -10.26
CA ASN A 111 8.67 -0.37 -10.01
C ASN A 111 8.44 -1.68 -10.77
N THR A 112 7.68 -2.59 -10.14
CA THR A 112 7.38 -3.92 -10.68
C THR A 112 5.96 -4.04 -11.26
N HIS A 113 5.17 -2.97 -11.16
CA HIS A 113 3.77 -2.95 -11.59
C HIS A 113 3.55 -2.26 -12.93
N GLY A 114 4.63 -1.90 -13.64
CA GLY A 114 4.53 -1.27 -14.95
C GLY A 114 3.93 0.14 -14.94
N VAL A 115 4.02 0.84 -13.81
CA VAL A 115 3.50 2.22 -13.71
C VAL A 115 4.41 3.17 -14.47
N PRO A 116 3.87 3.96 -15.44
CA PRO A 116 4.67 4.92 -16.20
C PRO A 116 5.33 5.99 -15.31
N GLU A 117 6.54 6.40 -15.67
CA GLU A 117 7.28 7.45 -14.98
C GLU A 117 6.46 8.74 -14.82
N ASP A 118 5.70 9.11 -15.85
CA ASP A 118 4.86 10.32 -15.83
C ASP A 118 3.80 10.29 -14.72
N LYS A 119 3.20 9.13 -14.48
CA LYS A 119 2.24 8.95 -13.39
C LYS A 119 2.92 9.05 -12.03
N ILE A 120 4.12 8.49 -11.90
CA ILE A 120 4.90 8.59 -10.65
C ILE A 120 5.27 10.04 -10.37
N LYS A 121 5.66 10.79 -11.39
CA LYS A 121 5.99 12.21 -11.27
C LYS A 121 4.80 13.02 -10.72
N ILE A 122 3.60 12.72 -11.15
CA ILE A 122 2.38 13.39 -10.67
C ILE A 122 2.14 13.07 -9.18
N MET A 123 2.49 11.87 -8.72
CA MET A 123 2.33 11.44 -7.33
C MET A 123 3.32 12.12 -6.38
N ILE A 124 4.46 12.57 -6.89
CA ILE A 124 5.47 13.26 -6.10
C ILE A 124 5.19 14.76 -6.04
#